data_3d4ba043a67aeac281288a83a0a55790
#
_entry.id   3d4ba043a67aeac281288a83a0a55790
#
_cell.length_a   1.000
_cell.length_b   1.000
_cell.length_c   1.000
_cell.angle_alpha   90.00
_cell.angle_beta   90.00
_cell.angle_gamma   90.00
#
_symmetry.space_group_name_H-M   'P 1'
#
loop_
_entity.id
_entity.type
_entity.pdbx_description
1 polymer ?
#
loop_
_entity_poly.entity_id
_entity_poly.type
_entity_poly.pdbx_seq_one_letter_code
_entity_poly.pdbx_strand_id
1 'polypeptide(L)'
;MNDLRPGEALFERARAIRDAATGTRITYSPKVFIPLTKLCQDRCGYCTFAEPPARVESPYMSIAEVLKVARQGARAGCHEALFTLGERPELRYPAARTWLVEHGYESTVHYVHAAAQAVLAETGLLPHGNAGALYPDELALLRRVTPSQGMMLETLRDDLDCHAGSPDKTPERRLATLEAAGQLAIPFTTGILVGIGETRDDRIAALHAIAESHARHGHIQDCLLYTSPSPRD
;
A
#
# COMPACT_ATOMS: atom_id res chain seq x y z
N MET A 1 31.53 -26.04 16.79
CA MET A 1 30.89 -25.63 15.53
C MET A 1 29.41 -25.86 15.74
N ASN A 2 28.63 -24.79 15.86
CA ASN A 2 27.17 -24.91 16.02
C ASN A 2 26.59 -25.45 14.71
N ASP A 3 25.95 -26.58 14.81
CA ASP A 3 25.25 -27.27 13.71
C ASP A 3 23.92 -26.54 13.47
N LEU A 4 24.01 -25.33 12.89
CA LEU A 4 22.82 -24.51 12.61
C LEU A 4 22.04 -25.14 11.45
N ARG A 5 20.73 -25.32 11.64
CA ARG A 5 19.85 -25.77 10.55
C ARG A 5 19.93 -24.82 9.35
N PRO A 6 19.67 -25.30 8.13
CA PRO A 6 19.60 -24.42 6.97
C PRO A 6 18.67 -23.22 7.22
N GLY A 7 19.20 -22.01 7.13
CA GLY A 7 18.47 -20.77 7.43
C GLY A 7 18.68 -20.20 8.82
N GLU A 8 19.18 -20.97 9.80
CA GLU A 8 19.36 -20.51 11.18
C GLU A 8 20.40 -19.38 11.26
N ALA A 9 21.50 -19.49 10.50
CA ALA A 9 22.50 -18.42 10.37
C ALA A 9 21.92 -17.12 9.78
N LEU A 10 20.95 -17.22 8.86
CA LEU A 10 20.25 -16.06 8.30
C LEU A 10 19.37 -15.39 9.35
N PHE A 11 18.64 -16.16 10.14
CA PHE A 11 17.81 -15.65 11.22
C PHE A 11 18.64 -14.98 12.33
N GLU A 12 19.77 -15.57 12.70
CA GLU A 12 20.69 -14.96 13.68
C GLU A 12 21.26 -13.65 13.15
N ARG A 13 21.65 -13.59 11.89
CA ARG A 13 22.13 -12.35 11.26
C ARG A 13 21.05 -11.28 11.20
N ALA A 14 19.84 -11.62 10.81
CA ALA A 14 18.71 -10.70 10.78
C ALA A 14 18.39 -10.15 12.18
N ARG A 15 18.41 -11.03 13.20
CA ARG A 15 18.23 -10.64 14.60
C ARG A 15 19.34 -9.70 15.06
N ALA A 16 20.60 -10.00 14.76
CA ALA A 16 21.73 -9.16 15.13
C ALA A 16 21.63 -7.75 14.50
N ILE A 17 21.23 -7.65 13.23
CA ILE A 17 21.02 -6.37 12.54
C ILE A 17 19.89 -5.57 13.22
N ARG A 18 18.75 -6.23 13.49
CA ARG A 18 17.64 -5.60 14.19
C ARG A 18 18.06 -5.09 15.57
N ASP A 19 18.71 -5.95 16.37
CA ASP A 19 19.06 -5.64 17.75
C ASP A 19 20.11 -4.53 17.82
N ALA A 20 21.01 -4.45 16.83
CA ALA A 20 21.96 -3.34 16.71
C ALA A 20 21.29 -2.01 16.39
N ALA A 21 20.20 -2.02 15.62
CA ALA A 21 19.47 -0.81 15.22
C ALA A 21 18.46 -0.35 16.28
N THR A 22 17.71 -1.27 16.89
CA THR A 22 16.52 -0.95 17.72
C THR A 22 16.55 -1.64 19.09
N GLY A 23 17.57 -2.40 19.42
CA GLY A 23 17.63 -3.25 20.61
C GLY A 23 16.55 -4.33 20.57
N THR A 24 16.07 -4.73 21.73
CA THR A 24 15.02 -5.74 21.87
C THR A 24 13.60 -5.16 21.82
N ARG A 25 13.47 -3.86 21.57
CA ARG A 25 12.15 -3.20 21.50
C ARG A 25 11.44 -3.56 20.21
N ILE A 26 10.22 -4.06 20.35
CA ILE A 26 9.29 -4.29 19.24
C ILE A 26 8.17 -3.27 19.38
N THR A 27 7.89 -2.55 18.31
CA THR A 27 6.79 -1.59 18.24
C THR A 27 5.66 -2.15 17.38
N TYR A 28 4.46 -1.69 17.65
CA TYR A 28 3.29 -1.96 16.82
C TYR A 28 2.42 -0.70 16.73
N SER A 29 1.70 -0.55 15.63
CA SER A 29 0.74 0.54 15.44
C SER A 29 -0.64 -0.05 15.17
N PRO A 30 -1.59 0.07 16.11
CA PRO A 30 -2.96 -0.34 15.86
C PRO A 30 -3.59 0.61 14.83
N LYS A 31 -4.10 0.03 13.73
CA LYS A 31 -4.66 0.76 12.60
C LYS A 31 -6.12 0.42 12.39
N VAL A 32 -6.93 1.40 12.01
CA VAL A 32 -8.26 1.17 11.49
C VAL A 32 -8.20 1.18 9.95
N PHE A 33 -8.85 0.19 9.34
CA PHE A 33 -8.93 0.06 7.88
C PHE A 33 -10.09 0.90 7.32
N ILE A 34 -9.79 1.70 6.30
CA ILE A 34 -10.77 2.48 5.55
C ILE A 34 -10.74 2.01 4.09
N PRO A 35 -11.65 1.09 3.70
CA PRO A 35 -11.73 0.58 2.33
C PRO A 35 -12.47 1.59 1.45
N LEU A 36 -11.82 2.70 1.09
CA LEU A 36 -12.44 3.87 0.48
C LEU A 36 -13.20 3.55 -0.81
N THR A 37 -12.67 2.66 -1.64
CA THR A 37 -13.33 2.06 -2.78
C THR A 37 -12.87 0.63 -3.01
N LYS A 38 -13.80 -0.25 -3.34
CA LYS A 38 -13.51 -1.62 -3.77
C LYS A 38 -13.40 -1.76 -5.30
N LEU A 39 -13.74 -0.72 -6.05
CA LEU A 39 -13.55 -0.70 -7.49
C LEU A 39 -12.07 -0.49 -7.81
N CYS A 40 -11.53 -1.23 -8.79
CA CYS A 40 -10.13 -1.15 -9.18
C CYS A 40 -10.00 -1.25 -10.70
N GLN A 41 -9.09 -0.48 -11.31
CA GLN A 41 -8.80 -0.67 -12.73
C GLN A 41 -8.03 -1.97 -12.99
N ASP A 42 -7.19 -2.39 -12.06
CA ASP A 42 -6.41 -3.62 -12.16
C ASP A 42 -7.26 -4.89 -11.99
N ARG A 43 -6.75 -6.01 -12.51
CA ARG A 43 -7.37 -7.33 -12.49
C ARG A 43 -6.42 -8.39 -11.96
N CYS A 44 -5.80 -8.11 -10.81
CA CYS A 44 -4.84 -9.04 -10.23
C CYS A 44 -5.51 -10.37 -9.86
N GLY A 45 -4.96 -11.47 -10.39
CA GLY A 45 -5.55 -12.80 -10.22
C GLY A 45 -5.59 -13.34 -8.79
N TYR A 46 -4.83 -12.74 -7.88
CA TYR A 46 -4.78 -13.08 -6.45
C TYR A 46 -5.61 -12.13 -5.57
N CYS A 47 -6.18 -11.05 -6.14
CA CYS A 47 -6.84 -10.03 -5.34
C CYS A 47 -8.28 -10.42 -4.97
N THR A 48 -8.54 -10.54 -3.68
CA THR A 48 -9.86 -10.80 -3.11
C THR A 48 -10.58 -9.52 -2.64
N PHE A 49 -9.90 -8.37 -2.72
CA PHE A 49 -10.43 -7.09 -2.25
C PHE A 49 -11.31 -6.39 -3.30
N ALA A 50 -10.92 -6.47 -4.57
CA ALA A 50 -11.60 -5.75 -5.66
C ALA A 50 -12.96 -6.38 -5.99
N GLU A 51 -13.99 -5.54 -6.10
CA GLU A 51 -15.35 -5.93 -6.45
C GLU A 51 -15.80 -5.25 -7.75
N PRO A 52 -16.63 -5.91 -8.57
CA PRO A 52 -17.24 -5.26 -9.72
C PRO A 52 -18.34 -4.26 -9.29
N PRO A 53 -18.68 -3.25 -10.13
CA PRO A 53 -19.69 -2.26 -9.79
C PRO A 53 -21.07 -2.83 -9.38
N ALA A 54 -21.43 -4.00 -9.91
CA ALA A 54 -22.70 -4.66 -9.58
C ALA A 54 -22.78 -5.20 -8.13
N ARG A 55 -21.65 -5.27 -7.41
CA ARG A 55 -21.57 -5.80 -6.05
C ARG A 55 -21.32 -4.71 -4.99
N VAL A 56 -21.17 -3.47 -5.39
CA VAL A 56 -20.99 -2.33 -4.47
C VAL A 56 -22.22 -1.45 -4.48
N GLU A 57 -22.64 -0.98 -3.32
CA GLU A 57 -23.77 -0.05 -3.19
C GLU A 57 -23.42 1.35 -3.72
N SER A 58 -22.17 1.77 -3.51
CA SER A 58 -21.63 3.03 -3.99
C SER A 58 -20.20 2.82 -4.50
N PRO A 59 -19.75 3.55 -5.52
CA PRO A 59 -18.38 3.49 -5.99
C PRO A 59 -17.34 3.83 -4.93
N TYR A 60 -17.67 4.74 -4.01
CA TYR A 60 -16.81 5.17 -2.92
C TYR A 60 -17.60 5.28 -1.63
N MET A 61 -16.91 5.09 -0.49
CA MET A 61 -17.44 5.51 0.81
C MET A 61 -17.60 7.03 0.83
N SER A 62 -18.70 7.53 1.37
CA SER A 62 -18.86 8.95 1.65
C SER A 62 -17.95 9.42 2.79
N ILE A 63 -17.66 10.71 2.89
CA ILE A 63 -16.89 11.29 4.01
C ILE A 63 -17.53 10.93 5.36
N ALA A 64 -18.86 10.92 5.45
CA ALA A 64 -19.57 10.56 6.68
C ALA A 64 -19.30 9.11 7.10
N GLU A 65 -19.28 8.16 6.17
CA GLU A 65 -18.94 6.75 6.42
C GLU A 65 -17.48 6.59 6.80
N VAL A 66 -16.56 7.27 6.10
CA VAL A 66 -15.14 7.30 6.44
C VAL A 66 -14.93 7.78 7.88
N LEU A 67 -15.55 8.90 8.26
CA LEU A 67 -15.45 9.46 9.60
C LEU A 67 -16.10 8.56 10.65
N LYS A 68 -17.20 7.88 10.32
CA LYS A 68 -17.81 6.89 11.22
C LYS A 68 -16.82 5.78 11.58
N VAL A 69 -16.14 5.20 10.57
CA VAL A 69 -15.12 4.16 10.75
C VAL A 69 -13.92 4.71 11.52
N ALA A 70 -13.40 5.87 11.13
CA ALA A 70 -12.26 6.49 11.78
C ALA A 70 -12.50 6.80 13.27
N ARG A 71 -13.68 7.34 13.61
CA ARG A 71 -14.07 7.59 15.01
C ARG A 71 -14.20 6.30 15.83
N GLN A 72 -14.64 5.20 15.23
CA GLN A 72 -14.66 3.89 15.89
C GLN A 72 -13.23 3.42 16.17
N GLY A 73 -12.33 3.54 15.19
CA GLY A 73 -10.91 3.23 15.36
C GLY A 73 -10.25 4.06 16.47
N ALA A 74 -10.47 5.38 16.49
CA ALA A 74 -9.95 6.26 17.52
C ALA A 74 -10.43 5.85 18.93
N ARG A 75 -11.72 5.54 19.09
CA ARG A 75 -12.27 5.03 20.36
C ARG A 75 -11.71 3.67 20.77
N ALA A 76 -11.32 2.84 19.81
CA ALA A 76 -10.67 1.55 20.05
C ALA A 76 -9.16 1.67 20.35
N GLY A 77 -8.61 2.89 20.38
CA GLY A 77 -7.19 3.12 20.63
C GLY A 77 -6.29 2.97 19.42
N CYS A 78 -6.82 3.01 18.20
CA CYS A 78 -6.00 3.09 16.99
C CYS A 78 -5.25 4.42 16.95
N HIS A 79 -4.06 4.40 16.35
CA HIS A 79 -3.22 5.57 16.15
C HIS A 79 -3.21 6.01 14.68
N GLU A 80 -3.49 5.08 13.77
CA GLU A 80 -3.46 5.33 12.34
C GLU A 80 -4.77 4.90 11.66
N ALA A 81 -5.06 5.57 10.53
CA ALA A 81 -6.13 5.21 9.62
C ALA A 81 -5.51 4.78 8.29
N LEU A 82 -5.59 3.49 7.98
CA LEU A 82 -5.06 2.93 6.75
C LEU A 82 -6.11 3.02 5.64
N PHE A 83 -5.88 3.92 4.70
CA PHE A 83 -6.66 4.02 3.48
C PHE A 83 -6.23 2.92 2.50
N THR A 84 -7.05 1.89 2.39
CA THR A 84 -6.88 0.80 1.43
C THR A 84 -7.96 0.93 0.37
N LEU A 85 -7.57 0.88 -0.88
CA LEU A 85 -8.52 1.11 -1.97
C LEU A 85 -8.08 0.42 -3.26
N GLY A 86 -9.04 0.24 -4.17
CA GLY A 86 -8.74 -0.15 -5.53
C GLY A 86 -8.12 1.02 -6.30
N GLU A 87 -7.18 0.69 -7.17
CA GLU A 87 -6.38 1.63 -7.92
C GLU A 87 -7.17 2.24 -9.08
N ARG A 88 -7.24 3.57 -9.17
CA ARG A 88 -7.78 4.39 -10.28
C ARG A 88 -9.05 3.84 -10.94
N PRO A 89 -10.11 3.52 -10.18
CA PRO A 89 -11.30 2.90 -10.75
C PRO A 89 -11.99 3.78 -11.79
N GLU A 90 -11.82 5.09 -11.73
CA GLU A 90 -12.37 6.07 -12.69
C GLU A 90 -11.84 5.85 -14.12
N LEU A 91 -10.67 5.24 -14.29
CA LEU A 91 -10.12 4.95 -15.61
C LEU A 91 -10.82 3.78 -16.29
N ARG A 92 -11.42 2.89 -15.48
CA ARG A 92 -12.10 1.70 -15.99
C ARG A 92 -13.63 1.77 -15.90
N TYR A 93 -14.16 2.34 -14.84
CA TYR A 93 -15.59 2.31 -14.54
C TYR A 93 -16.25 3.69 -14.66
N PRO A 94 -17.19 3.86 -15.60
CA PRO A 94 -17.97 5.11 -15.73
C PRO A 94 -18.65 5.53 -14.41
N ALA A 95 -19.17 4.55 -13.63
CA ALA A 95 -19.82 4.83 -12.35
C ALA A 95 -18.89 5.54 -11.35
N ALA A 96 -17.61 5.12 -11.28
CA ALA A 96 -16.61 5.78 -10.43
C ALA A 96 -16.32 7.20 -10.91
N ARG A 97 -16.19 7.40 -12.22
CA ARG A 97 -15.96 8.73 -12.83
C ARG A 97 -17.14 9.67 -12.59
N THR A 98 -18.36 9.20 -12.83
CA THR A 98 -19.57 9.99 -12.60
C THR A 98 -19.67 10.42 -11.13
N TRP A 99 -19.44 9.48 -10.21
CA TRP A 99 -19.48 9.78 -8.78
C TRP A 99 -18.47 10.87 -8.39
N LEU A 100 -17.24 10.79 -8.86
CA LEU A 100 -16.19 11.81 -8.58
C LEU A 100 -16.63 13.20 -9.08
N VAL A 101 -17.12 13.27 -10.33
CA VAL A 101 -17.60 14.55 -10.91
C VAL A 101 -18.77 15.14 -10.12
N GLU A 102 -19.76 14.33 -9.76
CA GLU A 102 -20.94 14.75 -8.97
C GLU A 102 -20.56 15.27 -7.58
N HIS A 103 -19.44 14.77 -7.02
CA HIS A 103 -18.94 15.18 -5.72
C HIS A 103 -17.81 16.23 -5.79
N GLY A 104 -17.45 16.71 -6.99
CA GLY A 104 -16.48 17.78 -7.19
C GLY A 104 -15.01 17.35 -7.07
N TYR A 105 -14.70 16.06 -7.32
CA TYR A 105 -13.34 15.54 -7.30
C TYR A 105 -12.82 15.24 -8.70
N GLU A 106 -11.56 15.60 -8.95
CA GLU A 106 -10.92 15.38 -10.24
C GLU A 106 -10.51 13.91 -10.45
N SER A 107 -10.13 13.22 -9.36
CA SER A 107 -9.68 11.83 -9.39
C SER A 107 -9.87 11.13 -8.04
N THR A 108 -9.72 9.81 -8.03
CA THR A 108 -9.66 9.02 -6.79
C THR A 108 -8.61 9.55 -5.83
N VAL A 109 -7.43 9.98 -6.31
CA VAL A 109 -6.35 10.50 -5.45
C VAL A 109 -6.77 11.81 -4.77
N HIS A 110 -7.46 12.71 -5.46
CA HIS A 110 -8.01 13.93 -4.86
C HIS A 110 -9.07 13.60 -3.80
N TYR A 111 -9.86 12.56 -4.02
CA TYR A 111 -10.82 12.11 -3.01
C TYR A 111 -10.14 11.47 -1.80
N VAL A 112 -9.07 10.67 -1.99
CA VAL A 112 -8.24 10.17 -0.88
C VAL A 112 -7.69 11.32 -0.05
N HIS A 113 -7.18 12.37 -0.71
CA HIS A 113 -6.67 13.56 -0.02
C HIS A 113 -7.76 14.21 0.85
N ALA A 114 -8.95 14.45 0.32
CA ALA A 114 -10.06 15.05 1.07
C ALA A 114 -10.50 14.18 2.26
N ALA A 115 -10.62 12.86 2.05
CA ALA A 115 -11.00 11.91 3.08
C ALA A 115 -9.93 11.81 4.20
N ALA A 116 -8.65 11.76 3.82
CA ALA A 116 -7.53 11.74 4.77
C ALA A 116 -7.46 13.04 5.58
N GLN A 117 -7.67 14.19 4.94
CA GLN A 117 -7.74 15.48 5.61
C GLN A 117 -8.87 15.53 6.65
N ALA A 118 -10.04 15.03 6.30
CA ALA A 118 -11.19 14.97 7.21
C ALA A 118 -10.89 14.06 8.43
N VAL A 119 -10.30 12.89 8.20
CA VAL A 119 -9.91 11.97 9.27
C VAL A 119 -8.90 12.61 10.21
N LEU A 120 -7.86 13.22 9.67
CA LEU A 120 -6.81 13.87 10.46
C LEU A 120 -7.40 15.00 11.33
N ALA A 121 -8.25 15.84 10.73
CA ALA A 121 -8.85 16.99 11.41
C ALA A 121 -9.83 16.60 12.52
N GLU A 122 -10.63 15.55 12.31
CA GLU A 122 -11.72 15.19 13.23
C GLU A 122 -11.38 14.12 14.26
N THR A 123 -10.37 13.31 14.01
CA THR A 123 -10.05 12.17 14.90
C THR A 123 -8.64 12.20 15.46
N GLY A 124 -7.75 12.98 14.86
CA GLY A 124 -6.32 12.96 15.19
C GLY A 124 -5.59 11.68 14.79
N LEU A 125 -6.28 10.70 14.16
CA LEU A 125 -5.61 9.53 13.60
C LEU A 125 -4.70 9.97 12.46
N LEU A 126 -3.51 9.36 12.37
CA LEU A 126 -2.55 9.61 11.30
C LEU A 126 -2.96 8.80 10.05
N PRO A 127 -3.34 9.44 8.94
CA PRO A 127 -3.68 8.70 7.73
C PRO A 127 -2.45 8.08 7.09
N HIS A 128 -2.54 6.81 6.69
CA HIS A 128 -1.58 6.12 5.83
C HIS A 128 -2.23 5.88 4.47
N GLY A 129 -1.64 6.41 3.41
CA GLY A 129 -2.20 6.31 2.05
C GLY A 129 -1.65 5.11 1.29
N ASN A 130 -2.49 4.10 1.04
CA ASN A 130 -2.15 2.97 0.18
C ASN A 130 -3.04 2.99 -1.06
N ALA A 131 -2.74 3.94 -1.96
CA ALA A 131 -3.56 4.28 -3.13
C ALA A 131 -3.00 3.71 -4.46
N GLY A 132 -2.10 2.72 -4.39
CA GLY A 132 -1.49 2.09 -5.56
C GLY A 132 -0.31 2.89 -6.13
N ALA A 133 -0.07 2.72 -7.43
CA ALA A 133 1.03 3.40 -8.12
C ALA A 133 0.67 4.86 -8.42
N LEU A 134 1.41 5.80 -7.84
CA LEU A 134 1.16 7.24 -7.91
C LEU A 134 2.23 7.97 -8.73
N TYR A 135 1.84 9.08 -9.33
CA TYR A 135 2.76 10.03 -9.94
C TYR A 135 3.37 10.97 -8.88
N PRO A 136 4.51 11.64 -9.19
CA PRO A 136 5.17 12.51 -8.22
C PRO A 136 4.29 13.63 -7.63
N ASP A 137 3.45 14.23 -8.44
CA ASP A 137 2.49 15.27 -8.05
C ASP A 137 1.38 14.74 -7.13
N GLU A 138 0.91 13.52 -7.38
CA GLU A 138 -0.07 12.83 -6.55
C GLU A 138 0.52 12.42 -5.19
N LEU A 139 1.75 11.89 -5.18
CA LEU A 139 2.49 11.62 -3.94
C LEU A 139 2.67 12.90 -3.12
N ALA A 140 3.06 14.01 -3.76
CA ALA A 140 3.22 15.31 -3.13
C ALA A 140 1.89 15.87 -2.61
N LEU A 141 0.78 15.67 -3.32
CA LEU A 141 -0.56 16.04 -2.88
C LEU A 141 -0.93 15.28 -1.59
N LEU A 142 -0.81 13.94 -1.60
CA LEU A 142 -1.16 13.12 -0.45
C LEU A 142 -0.23 13.37 0.74
N ARG A 143 1.05 13.67 0.53
CA ARG A 143 2.00 13.98 1.61
C ARG A 143 1.54 15.09 2.54
N ARG A 144 0.67 15.98 2.07
CA ARG A 144 0.15 17.10 2.90
C ARG A 144 -0.75 16.63 4.03
N VAL A 145 -1.36 15.45 3.87
CA VAL A 145 -2.39 14.89 4.78
C VAL A 145 -2.08 13.46 5.23
N THR A 146 -1.06 12.82 4.66
CA THR A 146 -0.63 11.47 5.02
C THR A 146 0.84 11.50 5.46
N PRO A 147 1.14 11.27 6.75
CA PRO A 147 2.51 11.17 7.24
C PRO A 147 3.32 10.05 6.60
N SER A 148 2.65 9.00 6.14
CA SER A 148 3.27 7.88 5.43
C SER A 148 2.36 7.39 4.30
N GLN A 149 2.99 6.76 3.30
CA GLN A 149 2.30 6.18 2.16
C GLN A 149 2.85 4.79 1.87
N GLY A 150 2.19 4.04 1.02
CA GLY A 150 2.64 2.71 0.64
C GLY A 150 2.11 2.23 -0.69
N MET A 151 2.86 1.33 -1.29
CA MET A 151 2.49 0.57 -2.49
C MET A 151 3.42 -0.64 -2.57
N MET A 152 2.83 -1.82 -2.74
CA MET A 152 3.60 -3.06 -2.85
C MET A 152 4.28 -3.14 -4.22
N LEU A 153 5.61 -3.31 -4.24
CA LEU A 153 6.36 -3.57 -5.48
C LEU A 153 5.93 -4.93 -6.07
N GLU A 154 5.71 -5.89 -5.20
CA GLU A 154 5.29 -7.28 -5.45
C GLU A 154 6.35 -8.11 -6.17
N THR A 155 6.75 -7.73 -7.39
CA THR A 155 7.73 -8.43 -8.22
C THR A 155 8.34 -7.48 -9.24
N LEU A 156 9.46 -7.90 -9.84
CA LEU A 156 10.05 -7.26 -11.03
C LEU A 156 9.71 -7.99 -12.34
N ARG A 157 8.79 -9.00 -12.27
CA ARG A 157 8.29 -9.69 -13.46
C ARG A 157 7.14 -8.90 -14.07
N ASP A 158 7.15 -8.72 -15.37
CA ASP A 158 6.11 -8.06 -16.18
C ASP A 158 5.23 -9.06 -16.97
N ASP A 159 5.62 -10.32 -16.93
CA ASP A 159 5.03 -11.42 -17.71
C ASP A 159 4.18 -12.42 -16.87
N LEU A 160 3.87 -12.08 -15.62
CA LEU A 160 3.06 -12.97 -14.78
C LEU A 160 1.58 -12.91 -15.14
N ASP A 161 0.98 -14.08 -15.37
CA ASP A 161 -0.44 -14.21 -15.72
C ASP A 161 -1.37 -13.55 -14.69
N CYS A 162 -1.00 -13.55 -13.41
CA CYS A 162 -1.78 -12.93 -12.35
C CYS A 162 -1.87 -11.40 -12.46
N HIS A 163 -1.01 -10.76 -13.25
CA HIS A 163 -1.03 -9.32 -13.54
C HIS A 163 -1.64 -9.00 -14.91
N ALA A 164 -2.08 -9.98 -15.68
CA ALA A 164 -2.69 -9.76 -16.99
C ALA A 164 -3.91 -8.83 -16.89
N GLY A 165 -3.88 -7.74 -17.65
CA GLY A 165 -4.93 -6.71 -17.60
C GLY A 165 -4.87 -5.75 -16.40
N SER A 166 -3.73 -5.66 -15.74
CA SER A 166 -3.45 -4.76 -14.61
C SER A 166 -2.39 -3.70 -15.03
N PRO A 167 -2.78 -2.55 -15.58
CA PRO A 167 -1.86 -1.59 -16.20
C PRO A 167 -0.86 -0.97 -15.22
N ASP A 168 -1.22 -0.84 -13.94
CA ASP A 168 -0.34 -0.26 -12.92
C ASP A 168 0.52 -1.31 -12.19
N LYS A 169 0.47 -2.57 -12.63
CA LYS A 169 1.30 -3.66 -12.08
C LYS A 169 2.64 -3.87 -12.80
N THR A 170 2.97 -3.03 -13.77
CA THR A 170 4.28 -3.11 -14.40
C THR A 170 5.38 -2.71 -13.41
N PRO A 171 6.51 -3.45 -13.38
CA PRO A 171 7.64 -3.13 -12.49
C PRO A 171 8.16 -1.72 -12.65
N GLU A 172 8.25 -1.23 -13.89
CA GLU A 172 8.69 0.13 -14.21
C GLU A 172 7.81 1.19 -13.52
N ARG A 173 6.49 1.04 -13.62
CA ARG A 173 5.52 1.96 -13.02
C ARG A 173 5.63 1.98 -11.50
N ARG A 174 5.80 0.81 -10.89
CA ARG A 174 5.89 0.67 -9.44
C ARG A 174 7.24 1.14 -8.91
N LEU A 175 8.34 0.85 -9.60
CA LEU A 175 9.66 1.40 -9.26
C LEU A 175 9.69 2.93 -9.38
N ALA A 176 9.05 3.50 -10.41
CA ALA A 176 8.95 4.95 -10.55
C ALA A 176 8.22 5.60 -9.36
N THR A 177 7.15 4.98 -8.86
CA THR A 177 6.45 5.44 -7.65
C THR A 177 7.34 5.35 -6.41
N LEU A 178 8.07 4.24 -6.25
CA LEU A 178 8.98 4.04 -5.12
C LEU A 178 10.09 5.09 -5.10
N GLU A 179 10.71 5.36 -6.24
CA GLU A 179 11.76 6.38 -6.38
C GLU A 179 11.21 7.79 -6.12
N ALA A 180 10.05 8.12 -6.67
CA ALA A 180 9.42 9.42 -6.45
C ALA A 180 9.06 9.63 -4.95
N ALA A 181 8.59 8.60 -4.26
CA ALA A 181 8.36 8.67 -2.83
C ALA A 181 9.65 8.94 -2.05
N GLY A 182 10.77 8.32 -2.46
CA GLY A 182 12.08 8.57 -1.91
C GLY A 182 12.57 10.00 -2.13
N GLN A 183 12.46 10.51 -3.35
CA GLN A 183 12.81 11.90 -3.69
C GLN A 183 12.01 12.92 -2.88
N LEU A 184 10.76 12.61 -2.59
CA LEU A 184 9.86 13.44 -1.77
C LEU A 184 10.04 13.22 -0.26
N ALA A 185 10.96 12.35 0.16
CA ALA A 185 11.21 11.98 1.55
C ALA A 185 9.91 11.57 2.28
N ILE A 186 9.10 10.73 1.64
CA ILE A 186 7.88 10.17 2.20
C ILE A 186 8.23 8.83 2.88
N PRO A 187 7.98 8.65 4.19
CA PRO A 187 8.05 7.33 4.82
C PRO A 187 7.15 6.35 4.07
N PHE A 188 7.74 5.30 3.49
CA PHE A 188 7.05 4.48 2.52
C PHE A 188 7.06 3.00 2.89
N THR A 189 5.90 2.36 2.83
CA THR A 189 5.74 0.92 2.97
C THR A 189 5.70 0.27 1.60
N THR A 190 6.54 -0.74 1.40
CA THR A 190 6.53 -1.56 0.18
C THR A 190 6.74 -3.03 0.52
N GLY A 191 6.99 -3.88 -0.46
CA GLY A 191 7.26 -5.29 -0.23
C GLY A 191 7.10 -6.15 -1.47
N ILE A 192 7.23 -7.45 -1.27
CA ILE A 192 7.10 -8.47 -2.30
C ILE A 192 5.93 -9.40 -2.02
N LEU A 193 5.38 -10.00 -3.07
CA LEU A 193 4.34 -11.01 -2.99
C LEU A 193 4.90 -12.36 -3.46
N VAL A 194 4.74 -13.39 -2.62
CA VAL A 194 5.28 -14.73 -2.84
C VAL A 194 4.17 -15.69 -3.24
N GLY A 195 4.41 -16.51 -4.27
CA GLY A 195 3.46 -17.53 -4.72
C GLY A 195 2.56 -17.09 -5.88
N ILE A 196 2.96 -16.04 -6.61
CA ILE A 196 2.22 -15.51 -7.77
C ILE A 196 2.79 -15.99 -9.11
N GLY A 197 3.74 -16.92 -9.09
CA GLY A 197 4.42 -17.46 -10.29
C GLY A 197 5.87 -16.99 -10.43
N GLU A 198 6.35 -16.19 -9.52
CA GLU A 198 7.74 -15.74 -9.45
C GLU A 198 8.69 -16.83 -8.93
N THR A 199 9.97 -16.75 -9.30
CA THR A 199 11.04 -17.61 -8.79
C THR A 199 11.66 -17.03 -7.53
N ARG A 200 12.54 -17.82 -6.87
CA ARG A 200 13.35 -17.32 -5.76
C ARG A 200 14.27 -16.17 -6.19
N ASP A 201 14.84 -16.24 -7.39
CA ASP A 201 15.75 -15.22 -7.89
C ASP A 201 15.01 -13.92 -8.21
N ASP A 202 13.77 -13.99 -8.70
CA ASP A 202 12.89 -12.82 -8.88
C ASP A 202 12.60 -12.12 -7.54
N ARG A 203 12.37 -12.87 -6.45
CA ARG A 203 12.21 -12.30 -5.10
C ARG A 203 13.45 -11.59 -4.62
N ILE A 204 14.62 -12.20 -4.83
CA ILE A 204 15.90 -11.62 -4.46
C ILE A 204 16.15 -10.35 -5.26
N ALA A 205 15.87 -10.34 -6.56
CA ALA A 205 15.99 -9.15 -7.41
C ALA A 205 15.08 -8.01 -6.93
N ALA A 206 13.82 -8.31 -6.61
CA ALA A 206 12.88 -7.33 -6.09
C ALA A 206 13.32 -6.75 -4.73
N LEU A 207 13.84 -7.60 -3.82
CA LEU A 207 14.39 -7.13 -2.54
C LEU A 207 15.63 -6.26 -2.73
N HIS A 208 16.50 -6.58 -3.70
CA HIS A 208 17.64 -5.73 -4.05
C HIS A 208 17.19 -4.37 -4.56
N ALA A 209 16.22 -4.29 -5.45
CA ALA A 209 15.69 -3.02 -5.95
C ALA A 209 15.12 -2.15 -4.82
N ILE A 210 14.38 -2.74 -3.87
CA ILE A 210 13.88 -2.04 -2.68
C ILE A 210 15.05 -1.54 -1.81
N ALA A 211 16.05 -2.39 -1.56
CA ALA A 211 17.23 -2.03 -0.76
C ALA A 211 18.06 -0.91 -1.40
N GLU A 212 18.24 -0.94 -2.72
CA GLU A 212 18.93 0.11 -3.46
C GLU A 212 18.18 1.45 -3.40
N SER A 213 16.85 1.44 -3.52
CA SER A 213 16.04 2.64 -3.36
C SER A 213 16.15 3.19 -1.93
N HIS A 214 16.10 2.33 -0.92
CA HIS A 214 16.32 2.73 0.47
C HIS A 214 17.73 3.29 0.70
N ALA A 215 18.75 2.69 0.11
CA ALA A 215 20.13 3.17 0.23
C ALA A 215 20.31 4.58 -0.35
N ARG A 216 19.56 4.92 -1.41
CA ARG A 216 19.58 6.27 -2.00
C ARG A 216 18.83 7.31 -1.17
N HIS A 217 17.69 6.94 -0.59
CA HIS A 217 16.73 7.91 -0.06
C HIS A 217 16.41 7.75 1.43
N GLY A 218 16.71 6.60 2.03
CA GLY A 218 16.42 6.34 3.46
C GLY A 218 14.92 6.29 3.81
N HIS A 219 14.03 6.10 2.84
CA HIS A 219 12.59 6.34 2.98
C HIS A 219 11.74 5.10 3.27
N ILE A 220 12.25 3.89 3.05
CA ILE A 220 11.48 2.67 3.30
C ILE A 220 11.39 2.43 4.80
N GLN A 221 10.17 2.50 5.33
CA GLN A 221 9.88 2.23 6.74
C GLN A 221 9.54 0.76 6.99
N ASP A 222 8.85 0.10 6.05
CA ASP A 222 8.47 -1.30 6.11
C ASP A 222 8.67 -1.99 4.77
N CYS A 223 9.24 -3.20 4.80
CA CYS A 223 9.30 -4.10 3.66
C CYS A 223 8.52 -5.37 3.99
N LEU A 224 7.32 -5.49 3.46
CA LEU A 224 6.37 -6.54 3.78
C LEU A 224 6.58 -7.76 2.88
N LEU A 225 6.43 -8.96 3.46
CA LEU A 225 6.33 -10.21 2.74
C LEU A 225 4.90 -10.72 2.84
N TYR A 226 4.21 -10.75 1.70
CA TYR A 226 2.91 -11.40 1.58
C TYR A 226 3.04 -12.72 0.82
N THR A 227 2.12 -13.64 1.09
CA THR A 227 2.02 -14.91 0.36
C THR A 227 0.67 -15.01 -0.33
N SER A 228 0.63 -15.65 -1.51
CA SER A 228 -0.62 -15.99 -2.20
C SER A 228 -0.69 -17.53 -2.40
N PRO A 229 -1.80 -18.20 -2.06
CA PRO A 229 -2.93 -17.60 -1.35
C PRO A 229 -2.55 -17.15 0.07
N SER A 230 -3.17 -16.07 0.53
CA SER A 230 -3.05 -15.61 1.90
C SER A 230 -3.99 -16.40 2.81
N PRO A 231 -3.67 -16.63 4.10
CA PRO A 231 -4.61 -17.19 5.06
C PRO A 231 -5.89 -16.34 5.26
N ARG A 232 -5.94 -15.15 4.65
CA ARG A 232 -7.08 -14.24 4.67
C ARG A 232 -7.94 -14.33 3.41
N ASP A 233 -7.48 -15.05 2.40
CA ASP A 233 -8.18 -15.30 1.13
C ASP A 233 -9.06 -16.54 1.28
#